data_d4e17fb8dfb17900a5d0f711ea1ef883
#
_entry.id   d4e17fb8dfb17900a5d0f711ea1ef883
#
_cell.length_a   1.000
_cell.length_b   1.000
_cell.length_c   1.000
_cell.angle_alpha   90.00
_cell.angle_beta   90.00
_cell.angle_gamma   90.00
#
_symmetry.space_group_name_H-M   'P 1'
#
loop_
_entity.id
_entity.type
_entity.pdbx_description
1 polymer ?
#
loop_
_entity_poly.entity_id
_entity_poly.type
_entity_poly.pdbx_seq_one_letter_code
_entity_poly.pdbx_strand_id
1 'polypeptide(L)'
;MSRNPELDRLKSMQQSFFEQRQVAFQKFMDLQKQTNVVYDTMQACWDERVRARERMNHEFEVMQFTRSSRDFVWGAYMQIRDRNNSRIESLKHEADAEHRAMQKCFDEVSRVYLYGDKADAPYFSRRGYEHRDRCNALNAEISELAREIKQAKSKAETLAPKTDSSMYSRAKAAFELAKSRHELAQAGFNELKSRCDSAKSDLDRLHEQLKQVQSALIHKLEEVKLDQNSKNAT
;
A
#
# COMPACT_ATOMS: atom_id res chain seq x y z
N MET A 1 -73.90 27.05 31.71
CA MET A 1 -73.20 26.29 30.66
C MET A 1 -72.70 25.01 31.27
N SER A 2 -73.27 23.86 30.88
CA SER A 2 -72.80 22.56 31.37
C SER A 2 -71.42 22.28 30.82
N ARG A 3 -70.44 22.06 31.72
CA ARG A 3 -69.07 21.63 31.35
C ARG A 3 -69.15 20.21 30.70
N ASN A 4 -68.63 20.10 29.48
CA ASN A 4 -68.56 18.78 28.82
C ASN A 4 -67.20 18.14 29.15
N PRO A 5 -67.13 17.11 30.05
CA PRO A 5 -65.89 16.59 30.55
C PRO A 5 -65.06 15.87 29.47
N GLU A 6 -65.72 15.38 28.42
CA GLU A 6 -65.07 14.72 27.30
C GLU A 6 -64.31 15.76 26.38
N LEU A 7 -64.93 16.94 26.19
CA LEU A 7 -64.33 18.03 25.49
C LEU A 7 -63.08 18.56 26.20
N ASP A 8 -63.15 18.72 27.52
CA ASP A 8 -62.04 19.17 28.35
C ASP A 8 -60.89 18.13 28.32
N ARG A 9 -61.20 16.84 28.32
CA ARG A 9 -60.22 15.77 28.15
C ARG A 9 -59.54 15.80 26.80
N LEU A 10 -60.29 15.94 25.70
CA LEU A 10 -59.72 16.02 24.35
C LEU A 10 -58.80 17.25 24.18
N LYS A 11 -59.15 18.41 24.73
CA LYS A 11 -58.31 19.63 24.75
C LYS A 11 -57.03 19.38 25.53
N SER A 12 -57.08 18.76 26.68
CA SER A 12 -55.91 18.42 27.48
C SER A 12 -54.97 17.45 26.72
N MET A 13 -55.55 16.43 26.08
CA MET A 13 -54.76 15.52 25.22
C MET A 13 -54.11 16.22 24.03
N GLN A 14 -54.85 17.09 23.36
CA GLN A 14 -54.29 17.90 22.25
C GLN A 14 -53.08 18.72 22.70
N GLN A 15 -53.21 19.45 23.84
CA GLN A 15 -52.11 20.22 24.39
C GLN A 15 -50.91 19.36 24.75
N SER A 16 -51.12 18.23 25.40
CA SER A 16 -50.05 17.31 25.76
C SER A 16 -49.32 16.74 24.54
N PHE A 17 -50.04 16.29 23.52
CA PHE A 17 -49.40 15.83 22.28
C PHE A 17 -48.68 16.94 21.50
N PHE A 18 -49.19 18.18 21.53
CA PHE A 18 -48.52 19.32 20.94
C PHE A 18 -47.19 19.60 21.63
N GLU A 19 -47.14 19.62 22.95
CA GLU A 19 -45.91 19.82 23.74
C GLU A 19 -44.91 18.68 23.49
N GLN A 20 -45.35 17.40 23.53
CA GLN A 20 -44.50 16.27 23.22
C GLN A 20 -43.92 16.32 21.82
N ARG A 21 -44.73 16.73 20.84
CA ARG A 21 -44.26 16.92 19.45
C ARG A 21 -43.22 18.02 19.35
N GLN A 22 -43.36 19.13 20.07
CA GLN A 22 -42.34 20.20 20.06
C GLN A 22 -41.01 19.71 20.61
N VAL A 23 -41.03 18.98 21.73
CA VAL A 23 -39.82 18.38 22.32
C VAL A 23 -39.19 17.37 21.36
N ALA A 24 -39.97 16.49 20.74
CA ALA A 24 -39.49 15.50 19.77
C ALA A 24 -38.90 16.18 18.52
N PHE A 25 -39.52 17.26 18.04
CA PHE A 25 -39.01 18.06 16.91
C PHE A 25 -37.65 18.67 17.23
N GLN A 26 -37.50 19.27 18.39
CA GLN A 26 -36.22 19.86 18.80
C GLN A 26 -35.15 18.82 18.90
N LYS A 27 -35.43 17.66 19.52
CA LYS A 27 -34.52 16.53 19.59
C LYS A 27 -34.08 16.00 18.20
N PHE A 28 -35.04 15.91 17.26
CA PHE A 28 -34.74 15.51 15.89
C PHE A 28 -33.81 16.52 15.20
N MET A 29 -34.09 17.81 15.33
CA MET A 29 -33.26 18.89 14.73
C MET A 29 -31.84 18.90 15.28
N ASP A 30 -31.69 18.66 16.61
CA ASP A 30 -30.37 18.59 17.24
C ASP A 30 -29.58 17.37 16.78
N LEU A 31 -30.22 16.21 16.66
CA LEU A 31 -29.61 14.99 16.12
C LEU A 31 -29.22 15.16 14.63
N GLN A 32 -30.07 15.82 13.85
CA GLN A 32 -29.77 16.09 12.44
C GLN A 32 -28.54 16.97 12.29
N LYS A 33 -28.42 18.03 13.11
CA LYS A 33 -27.22 18.89 13.12
C LYS A 33 -25.95 18.10 13.48
N GLN A 34 -26.04 17.27 14.53
CA GLN A 34 -24.91 16.42 14.92
C GLN A 34 -24.51 15.41 13.82
N THR A 35 -25.51 14.81 13.16
CA THR A 35 -25.30 13.88 12.06
C THR A 35 -24.57 14.55 10.89
N ASN A 36 -24.92 15.79 10.53
CA ASN A 36 -24.24 16.54 9.48
C ASN A 36 -22.77 16.82 9.82
N VAL A 37 -22.49 17.28 11.07
CA VAL A 37 -21.11 17.53 11.52
C VAL A 37 -20.25 16.26 11.48
N VAL A 38 -20.81 15.12 11.90
CA VAL A 38 -20.08 13.85 11.86
C VAL A 38 -19.92 13.34 10.42
N TYR A 39 -20.90 13.61 9.54
CA TYR A 39 -20.76 13.33 8.11
C TYR A 39 -19.59 14.09 7.49
N ASP A 40 -19.48 15.40 7.76
CA ASP A 40 -18.35 16.21 7.26
C ASP A 40 -17.00 15.69 7.78
N THR A 41 -16.96 15.27 9.05
CA THR A 41 -15.77 14.66 9.65
C THR A 41 -15.42 13.34 8.96
N MET A 42 -16.40 12.48 8.67
CA MET A 42 -16.22 11.23 7.95
C MET A 42 -15.67 11.47 6.55
N GLN A 43 -16.19 12.47 5.82
CA GLN A 43 -15.69 12.85 4.49
C GLN A 43 -14.23 13.31 4.57
N ALA A 44 -13.87 14.16 5.53
CA ALA A 44 -12.48 14.58 5.72
C ALA A 44 -11.53 13.41 6.00
N CYS A 45 -11.96 12.43 6.82
CA CYS A 45 -11.20 11.20 7.07
C CYS A 45 -11.08 10.32 5.81
N TRP A 46 -12.12 10.28 4.97
CA TRP A 46 -12.07 9.61 3.67
C TRP A 46 -11.02 10.23 2.75
N ASP A 47 -11.02 11.56 2.63
CA ASP A 47 -10.05 12.28 1.79
C ASP A 47 -8.61 12.09 2.30
N GLU A 48 -8.42 12.07 3.63
CA GLU A 48 -7.13 11.76 4.23
C GLU A 48 -6.67 10.34 3.85
N ARG A 49 -7.57 9.35 3.92
CA ARG A 49 -7.31 7.95 3.54
C ARG A 49 -6.94 7.83 2.07
N VAL A 50 -7.66 8.52 1.17
CA VAL A 50 -7.36 8.51 -0.28
C VAL A 50 -5.96 9.06 -0.54
N ARG A 51 -5.64 10.25 0.01
CA ARG A 51 -4.31 10.87 -0.13
C ARG A 51 -3.19 10.01 0.45
N ALA A 52 -3.43 9.36 1.58
CA ALA A 52 -2.46 8.44 2.19
C ALA A 52 -2.22 7.19 1.32
N ARG A 53 -3.28 6.66 0.67
CA ARG A 53 -3.18 5.55 -0.28
C ARG A 53 -2.36 5.93 -1.52
N GLU A 54 -2.60 7.10 -2.09
CA GLU A 54 -1.85 7.60 -3.24
C GLU A 54 -0.36 7.74 -2.94
N ARG A 55 -0.02 8.30 -1.77
CA ARG A 55 1.38 8.38 -1.31
C ARG A 55 2.00 7.00 -1.14
N MET A 56 1.30 6.06 -0.53
CA MET A 56 1.79 4.69 -0.35
C MET A 56 2.06 4.02 -1.70
N ASN A 57 1.16 4.16 -2.68
CA ASN A 57 1.33 3.61 -4.02
C ASN A 57 2.52 4.24 -4.73
N HIS A 58 2.68 5.56 -4.66
CA HIS A 58 3.84 6.26 -5.23
C HIS A 58 5.16 5.75 -4.64
N GLU A 59 5.28 5.65 -3.31
CA GLU A 59 6.49 5.15 -2.65
C GLU A 59 6.75 3.67 -3.00
N PHE A 60 5.70 2.88 -3.21
CA PHE A 60 5.83 1.51 -3.70
C PHE A 60 6.40 1.46 -5.11
N GLU A 61 5.91 2.29 -6.02
CA GLU A 61 6.41 2.38 -7.40
C GLU A 61 7.88 2.83 -7.44
N VAL A 62 8.25 3.85 -6.66
CA VAL A 62 9.64 4.31 -6.51
C VAL A 62 10.53 3.18 -6.00
N MET A 63 10.09 2.45 -4.99
CA MET A 63 10.83 1.30 -4.46
C MET A 63 11.00 0.19 -5.51
N GLN A 64 9.97 -0.14 -6.29
CA GLN A 64 10.01 -1.14 -7.36
C GLN A 64 10.96 -0.71 -8.47
N PHE A 65 10.88 0.55 -8.92
CA PHE A 65 11.79 1.10 -9.92
C PHE A 65 13.25 1.04 -9.46
N THR A 66 13.51 1.43 -8.22
CA THR A 66 14.85 1.39 -7.62
C THR A 66 15.38 -0.04 -7.56
N ARG A 67 14.54 -1.01 -7.18
CA ARG A 67 14.90 -2.43 -7.16
C ARG A 67 15.23 -2.92 -8.58
N SER A 68 14.37 -2.66 -9.56
CA SER A 68 14.58 -3.06 -10.95
C SER A 68 15.85 -2.45 -11.54
N SER A 69 16.14 -1.18 -11.27
CA SER A 69 17.36 -0.49 -11.68
C SER A 69 18.60 -1.13 -11.06
N ARG A 70 18.54 -1.48 -9.78
CA ARG A 70 19.62 -2.21 -9.10
C ARG A 70 19.85 -3.58 -9.74
N ASP A 71 18.78 -4.33 -9.97
CA ASP A 71 18.85 -5.69 -10.52
C ASP A 71 19.40 -5.67 -11.96
N PHE A 72 19.06 -4.64 -12.75
CA PHE A 72 19.63 -4.44 -14.08
C PHE A 72 21.16 -4.20 -14.03
N VAL A 73 21.64 -3.33 -13.14
CA VAL A 73 23.07 -3.02 -12.97
C VAL A 73 23.84 -4.27 -12.52
N TRP A 74 23.32 -4.99 -11.53
CA TRP A 74 23.93 -6.25 -11.06
C TRP A 74 23.86 -7.36 -12.10
N GLY A 75 22.78 -7.45 -12.88
CA GLY A 75 22.64 -8.38 -13.99
C GLY A 75 23.74 -8.18 -15.05
N ALA A 76 24.04 -6.94 -15.42
CA ALA A 76 25.12 -6.62 -16.34
C ALA A 76 26.50 -7.05 -15.80
N TYR A 77 26.76 -6.79 -14.51
CA TYR A 77 27.98 -7.31 -13.85
C TYR A 77 28.05 -8.85 -13.89
N MET A 78 26.97 -9.54 -13.57
CA MET A 78 26.92 -11.01 -13.55
C MET A 78 27.23 -11.60 -14.92
N GLN A 79 26.71 -11.02 -15.99
CA GLN A 79 27.01 -11.44 -17.38
C GLN A 79 28.51 -11.30 -17.70
N ILE A 80 29.13 -10.17 -17.34
CA ILE A 80 30.57 -9.97 -17.53
C ILE A 80 31.37 -11.00 -16.73
N ARG A 81 31.02 -11.20 -15.46
CA ARG A 81 31.68 -12.15 -14.56
C ARG A 81 31.62 -13.56 -15.12
N ASP A 82 30.42 -14.01 -15.52
CA ASP A 82 30.23 -15.39 -15.94
C ASP A 82 30.93 -15.68 -17.28
N ARG A 83 30.86 -14.74 -18.24
CA ARG A 83 31.61 -14.84 -19.50
C ARG A 83 33.12 -14.90 -19.26
N ASN A 84 33.65 -13.98 -18.44
CA ASN A 84 35.08 -13.89 -18.22
C ASN A 84 35.59 -15.07 -17.37
N ASN A 85 34.83 -15.56 -16.38
CA ASN A 85 35.19 -16.73 -15.62
C ASN A 85 35.28 -17.98 -16.52
N SER A 86 34.31 -18.20 -17.42
CA SER A 86 34.36 -19.30 -18.37
C SER A 86 35.60 -19.24 -19.26
N ARG A 87 35.99 -18.03 -19.73
CA ARG A 87 37.21 -17.82 -20.51
C ARG A 87 38.48 -18.05 -19.68
N ILE A 88 38.52 -17.58 -18.45
CA ILE A 88 39.62 -17.78 -17.50
C ILE A 88 39.85 -19.28 -17.27
N GLU A 89 38.82 -20.08 -17.07
CA GLU A 89 38.97 -21.54 -16.90
C GLU A 89 39.55 -22.21 -18.16
N SER A 90 39.08 -21.81 -19.35
CA SER A 90 39.68 -22.29 -20.61
C SER A 90 41.18 -21.93 -20.71
N LEU A 91 41.53 -20.68 -20.44
CA LEU A 91 42.92 -20.20 -20.51
C LEU A 91 43.82 -20.86 -19.46
N LYS A 92 43.32 -21.19 -18.27
CA LYS A 92 44.07 -21.96 -17.26
C LYS A 92 44.42 -23.35 -17.78
N HIS A 93 43.46 -24.03 -18.39
CA HIS A 93 43.73 -25.34 -19.00
C HIS A 93 44.78 -25.28 -20.12
N GLU A 94 44.72 -24.25 -20.96
CA GLU A 94 45.71 -23.99 -22.02
C GLU A 94 47.09 -23.66 -21.41
N ALA A 95 47.15 -22.80 -20.39
CA ALA A 95 48.39 -22.45 -19.69
C ALA A 95 49.05 -23.69 -19.02
N ASP A 96 48.25 -24.55 -18.39
CA ASP A 96 48.73 -25.80 -17.79
C ASP A 96 49.28 -26.75 -18.85
N ALA A 97 48.68 -26.80 -20.04
CA ALA A 97 49.17 -27.59 -21.15
C ALA A 97 50.54 -27.08 -21.67
N GLU A 98 50.65 -25.77 -21.87
CA GLU A 98 51.88 -25.10 -22.26
C GLU A 98 52.98 -25.27 -21.19
N HIS A 99 52.63 -25.18 -19.91
CA HIS A 99 53.56 -25.40 -18.80
C HIS A 99 54.11 -26.85 -18.81
N ARG A 100 53.25 -27.84 -18.99
CA ARG A 100 53.69 -29.26 -19.11
C ARG A 100 54.57 -29.48 -20.33
N ALA A 101 54.28 -28.83 -21.48
CA ALA A 101 55.10 -28.92 -22.67
C ALA A 101 56.47 -28.26 -22.47
N MET A 102 56.50 -27.10 -21.79
CA MET A 102 57.74 -26.44 -21.39
C MET A 102 58.63 -27.35 -20.52
N GLN A 103 58.07 -27.96 -19.48
CA GLN A 103 58.77 -28.86 -18.59
C GLN A 103 59.39 -30.03 -19.39
N LYS A 104 58.60 -30.71 -20.27
CA LYS A 104 59.09 -31.78 -21.11
C LYS A 104 60.27 -31.36 -21.98
N CYS A 105 60.25 -30.15 -22.57
CA CYS A 105 61.35 -29.65 -23.34
C CYS A 105 62.64 -29.46 -22.51
N PHE A 106 62.53 -28.93 -21.29
CA PHE A 106 63.69 -28.75 -20.44
C PHE A 106 64.18 -30.10 -19.83
N ASP A 107 63.30 -31.03 -19.61
CA ASP A 107 63.71 -32.41 -19.23
C ASP A 107 64.51 -33.10 -20.36
N GLU A 108 64.10 -32.91 -21.65
CA GLU A 108 64.83 -33.39 -22.78
C GLU A 108 66.21 -32.67 -22.94
N VAL A 109 66.28 -31.39 -22.68
CA VAL A 109 67.55 -30.65 -22.60
C VAL A 109 68.50 -31.35 -21.61
N SER A 110 68.02 -31.63 -20.41
CA SER A 110 68.79 -32.30 -19.36
C SER A 110 69.22 -33.70 -19.79
N ARG A 111 68.31 -34.46 -20.42
CA ARG A 111 68.56 -35.80 -20.90
C ARG A 111 69.63 -35.82 -22.00
N VAL A 112 69.57 -34.92 -22.99
CA VAL A 112 70.53 -34.79 -24.07
C VAL A 112 71.93 -34.44 -23.55
N TYR A 113 72.02 -33.58 -22.54
CA TYR A 113 73.31 -33.27 -21.91
C TYR A 113 73.90 -34.45 -21.16
N LEU A 114 73.11 -35.32 -20.58
CA LEU A 114 73.60 -36.49 -19.82
C LEU A 114 73.89 -37.72 -20.67
N TYR A 115 73.06 -37.97 -21.68
CA TYR A 115 73.04 -39.27 -22.37
C TYR A 115 72.97 -39.19 -23.91
N GLY A 116 72.84 -38.00 -24.52
CA GLY A 116 72.55 -37.78 -25.95
C GLY A 116 73.56 -36.97 -26.72
N ASP A 117 73.17 -36.56 -27.94
CA ASP A 117 73.95 -35.64 -28.75
C ASP A 117 73.65 -34.16 -28.31
N LYS A 118 74.69 -33.52 -27.78
CA LYS A 118 74.60 -32.11 -27.27
C LYS A 118 74.17 -31.10 -28.36
N ALA A 119 74.27 -31.44 -29.63
CA ALA A 119 73.86 -30.64 -30.77
C ALA A 119 72.31 -30.38 -30.76
N ASP A 120 71.50 -31.27 -30.16
CA ASP A 120 70.06 -31.19 -30.10
C ASP A 120 69.58 -30.30 -28.92
N ALA A 121 70.41 -30.03 -27.92
CA ALA A 121 70.05 -29.23 -26.74
C ALA A 121 69.52 -27.82 -27.07
N PRO A 122 70.10 -27.05 -28.02
CA PRO A 122 69.60 -25.76 -28.41
C PRO A 122 68.18 -25.79 -28.99
N TYR A 123 67.82 -26.88 -29.70
CA TYR A 123 66.47 -27.03 -30.26
C TYR A 123 65.42 -27.20 -29.15
N PHE A 124 65.66 -28.08 -28.22
CA PHE A 124 64.72 -28.30 -27.09
C PHE A 124 64.66 -27.08 -26.19
N SER A 125 65.79 -26.43 -25.93
CA SER A 125 65.86 -25.21 -25.15
C SER A 125 65.01 -24.08 -25.77
N ARG A 126 65.14 -23.85 -27.07
CA ARG A 126 64.31 -22.83 -27.78
C ARG A 126 62.83 -23.16 -27.68
N ARG A 127 62.41 -24.37 -27.92
CA ARG A 127 61.01 -24.80 -27.78
C ARG A 127 60.51 -24.61 -26.37
N GLY A 128 61.29 -24.93 -25.33
CA GLY A 128 60.97 -24.70 -23.96
C GLY A 128 60.69 -23.22 -23.65
N TYR A 129 61.51 -22.34 -24.19
CA TYR A 129 61.28 -20.90 -24.07
C TYR A 129 60.04 -20.42 -24.83
N GLU A 130 59.77 -20.94 -26.03
CA GLU A 130 58.54 -20.65 -26.76
C GLU A 130 57.29 -21.02 -25.99
N HIS A 131 57.27 -22.21 -25.37
CA HIS A 131 56.16 -22.64 -24.49
C HIS A 131 56.04 -21.75 -23.25
N ARG A 132 57.16 -21.35 -22.63
CA ARG A 132 57.17 -20.40 -21.51
C ARG A 132 56.55 -19.07 -21.89
N ASP A 133 56.92 -18.53 -23.04
CA ASP A 133 56.41 -17.23 -23.48
C ASP A 133 54.90 -17.26 -23.80
N ARG A 134 54.40 -18.42 -24.36
CA ARG A 134 52.97 -18.63 -24.52
C ARG A 134 52.26 -18.75 -23.18
N CYS A 135 52.81 -19.51 -22.22
CA CYS A 135 52.27 -19.60 -20.89
C CYS A 135 52.16 -18.20 -20.19
N ASN A 136 53.19 -17.39 -20.32
CA ASN A 136 53.19 -16.03 -19.81
C ASN A 136 52.13 -15.12 -20.48
N ALA A 137 51.93 -15.24 -21.80
CA ALA A 137 50.88 -14.53 -22.52
C ALA A 137 49.48 -14.94 -22.05
N LEU A 138 49.21 -16.22 -21.87
CA LEU A 138 47.95 -16.75 -21.34
C LEU A 138 47.67 -16.26 -19.90
N ASN A 139 48.69 -16.26 -19.04
CA ASN A 139 48.58 -15.74 -17.68
C ASN A 139 48.33 -14.24 -17.64
N ALA A 140 48.89 -13.46 -18.60
CA ALA A 140 48.60 -12.04 -18.76
C ALA A 140 47.13 -11.79 -19.17
N GLU A 141 46.58 -12.61 -20.11
CA GLU A 141 45.16 -12.54 -20.51
C GLU A 141 44.27 -12.89 -19.33
N ILE A 142 44.56 -13.93 -18.53
CA ILE A 142 43.81 -14.29 -17.31
C ILE A 142 43.78 -13.11 -16.33
N SER A 143 44.93 -12.46 -16.12
CA SER A 143 45.05 -11.33 -15.21
C SER A 143 44.22 -10.12 -15.68
N GLU A 144 44.15 -9.86 -16.97
CA GLU A 144 43.33 -8.80 -17.55
C GLU A 144 41.85 -9.06 -17.38
N LEU A 145 41.38 -10.29 -17.70
CA LEU A 145 39.99 -10.68 -17.49
C LEU A 145 39.57 -10.58 -16.00
N ALA A 146 40.46 -10.99 -15.10
CA ALA A 146 40.20 -10.82 -13.65
C ALA A 146 40.10 -9.36 -13.24
N ARG A 147 40.90 -8.48 -13.85
CA ARG A 147 40.84 -7.02 -13.67
C ARG A 147 39.53 -6.45 -14.17
N GLU A 148 39.06 -6.89 -15.35
CA GLU A 148 37.75 -6.49 -15.89
C GLU A 148 36.60 -6.86 -14.95
N ILE A 149 36.59 -8.07 -14.41
CA ILE A 149 35.59 -8.52 -13.43
C ILE A 149 35.58 -7.58 -12.20
N LYS A 150 36.77 -7.27 -11.67
CA LYS A 150 36.90 -6.37 -10.51
C LYS A 150 36.40 -4.96 -10.81
N GLN A 151 36.72 -4.43 -11.99
CA GLN A 151 36.24 -3.11 -12.44
C GLN A 151 34.73 -3.09 -12.64
N ALA A 152 34.17 -4.14 -13.28
CA ALA A 152 32.73 -4.26 -13.47
C ALA A 152 31.98 -4.34 -12.13
N LYS A 153 32.52 -5.06 -11.14
CA LYS A 153 31.99 -5.11 -9.78
C LYS A 153 31.98 -3.73 -9.11
N SER A 154 33.11 -3.02 -9.15
CA SER A 154 33.21 -1.68 -8.57
C SER A 154 32.26 -0.69 -9.24
N LYS A 155 32.07 -0.77 -10.55
CA LYS A 155 31.08 0.02 -11.27
C LYS A 155 29.66 -0.32 -10.81
N ALA A 156 29.33 -1.61 -10.66
CA ALA A 156 28.01 -2.03 -10.17
C ALA A 156 27.75 -1.52 -8.75
N GLU A 157 28.74 -1.60 -7.86
CA GLU A 157 28.63 -1.09 -6.49
C GLU A 157 28.42 0.42 -6.42
N THR A 158 28.99 1.17 -7.39
CA THR A 158 28.86 2.62 -7.47
C THR A 158 27.54 3.06 -8.10
N LEU A 159 27.11 2.37 -9.16
CA LEU A 159 25.95 2.76 -9.98
C LEU A 159 24.64 2.17 -9.47
N ALA A 160 24.67 1.03 -8.77
CA ALA A 160 23.46 0.40 -8.27
C ALA A 160 22.80 1.26 -7.18
N PRO A 161 21.55 1.70 -7.36
CA PRO A 161 20.89 2.53 -6.38
C PRO A 161 20.66 1.74 -5.08
N LYS A 162 20.81 2.44 -3.94
CA LYS A 162 20.50 1.87 -2.63
C LYS A 162 18.98 1.76 -2.48
N THR A 163 18.48 0.57 -2.22
CA THR A 163 17.05 0.35 -1.97
C THR A 163 16.75 0.76 -0.52
N ASP A 164 16.02 1.87 -0.35
CA ASP A 164 15.49 2.27 0.95
C ASP A 164 13.98 2.00 0.99
N SER A 165 13.57 1.02 1.80
CA SER A 165 12.16 0.69 2.01
C SER A 165 11.52 1.50 3.14
N SER A 166 12.26 2.39 3.82
CA SER A 166 11.77 3.14 4.98
C SER A 166 10.64 4.09 4.62
N MET A 167 10.73 4.76 3.46
CA MET A 167 9.69 5.68 2.97
C MET A 167 8.39 4.94 2.69
N TYR A 168 8.45 3.81 1.98
CA TYR A 168 7.28 2.97 1.76
C TYR A 168 6.66 2.46 3.07
N SER A 169 7.48 2.01 4.02
CA SER A 169 7.00 1.53 5.32
C SER A 169 6.29 2.64 6.12
N ARG A 170 6.81 3.87 6.10
CA ARG A 170 6.16 5.05 6.71
C ARG A 170 4.85 5.41 6.03
N ALA A 171 4.83 5.42 4.69
CA ALA A 171 3.61 5.70 3.92
C ALA A 171 2.54 4.63 4.16
N LYS A 172 2.92 3.36 4.26
CA LYS A 172 2.02 2.26 4.61
C LYS A 172 1.43 2.43 6.02
N ALA A 173 2.25 2.75 7.01
CA ALA A 173 1.77 3.00 8.36
C ALA A 173 0.80 4.20 8.44
N ALA A 174 1.08 5.27 7.70
CA ALA A 174 0.18 6.43 7.60
C ALA A 174 -1.16 6.06 6.93
N PHE A 175 -1.15 5.22 5.90
CA PHE A 175 -2.37 4.71 5.27
C PHE A 175 -3.22 3.86 6.23
N GLU A 176 -2.62 2.94 6.98
CA GLU A 176 -3.36 2.11 7.96
C GLU A 176 -3.97 2.98 9.07
N LEU A 177 -3.27 4.01 9.53
CA LEU A 177 -3.80 4.96 10.50
C LEU A 177 -4.99 5.75 9.94
N ALA A 178 -4.88 6.29 8.73
CA ALA A 178 -5.96 7.03 8.07
C ALA A 178 -7.17 6.13 7.80
N LYS A 179 -6.94 4.85 7.45
CA LYS A 179 -7.99 3.84 7.29
C LYS A 179 -8.76 3.62 8.59
N SER A 180 -8.06 3.40 9.70
CA SER A 180 -8.68 3.20 11.02
C SER A 180 -9.49 4.41 11.47
N ARG A 181 -9.00 5.64 11.24
CA ARG A 181 -9.72 6.88 11.55
C ARG A 181 -11.02 6.99 10.74
N HIS A 182 -10.97 6.69 9.45
CA HIS A 182 -12.16 6.68 8.61
C HIS A 182 -13.18 5.64 9.07
N GLU A 183 -12.78 4.42 9.43
CA GLU A 183 -13.65 3.35 9.91
C GLU A 183 -14.36 3.76 11.22
N LEU A 184 -13.66 4.40 12.15
CA LEU A 184 -14.24 4.96 13.38
C LEU A 184 -15.25 6.07 13.11
N ALA A 185 -14.91 7.01 12.22
CA ALA A 185 -15.81 8.10 11.82
C ALA A 185 -17.08 7.56 11.12
N GLN A 186 -16.94 6.55 10.26
CA GLN A 186 -18.05 5.86 9.61
C GLN A 186 -18.98 5.16 10.60
N ALA A 187 -18.42 4.49 11.62
CA ALA A 187 -19.21 3.86 12.66
C ALA A 187 -20.00 4.90 13.48
N GLY A 188 -19.38 6.00 13.88
CA GLY A 188 -20.03 7.10 14.58
C GLY A 188 -21.14 7.76 13.75
N PHE A 189 -20.93 7.97 12.45
CA PHE A 189 -21.95 8.47 11.55
C PHE A 189 -23.16 7.51 11.47
N ASN A 190 -22.93 6.22 11.30
CA ASN A 190 -24.00 5.22 11.20
C ASN A 190 -24.83 5.17 12.48
N GLU A 191 -24.21 5.25 13.66
CA GLU A 191 -24.93 5.31 14.95
C GLU A 191 -25.80 6.56 15.06
N LEU A 192 -25.25 7.75 14.78
CA LEU A 192 -26.03 8.99 14.85
C LEU A 192 -27.14 9.03 13.82
N LYS A 193 -26.91 8.53 12.61
CA LYS A 193 -27.95 8.39 11.58
C LYS A 193 -29.10 7.51 12.08
N SER A 194 -28.81 6.36 12.66
CA SER A 194 -29.85 5.47 13.24
C SER A 194 -30.66 6.14 14.33
N ARG A 195 -30.01 6.92 15.21
CA ARG A 195 -30.70 7.69 16.25
C ARG A 195 -31.56 8.83 15.67
N CYS A 196 -31.09 9.49 14.62
CA CYS A 196 -31.83 10.51 13.90
C CYS A 196 -33.09 9.94 13.22
N ASP A 197 -32.96 8.78 12.54
CA ASP A 197 -34.06 8.06 11.89
C ASP A 197 -35.11 7.61 12.92
N SER A 198 -34.69 7.10 14.09
CA SER A 198 -35.59 6.77 15.20
C SER A 198 -36.34 7.99 15.74
N ALA A 199 -35.64 9.12 15.95
CA ALA A 199 -36.25 10.35 16.41
C ALA A 199 -37.27 10.93 15.40
N LYS A 200 -36.99 10.78 14.10
CA LYS A 200 -37.93 11.12 13.02
C LYS A 200 -39.19 10.25 13.09
N SER A 201 -39.05 8.94 13.25
CA SER A 201 -40.18 8.01 13.38
C SER A 201 -41.05 8.35 14.59
N ASP A 202 -40.44 8.69 15.73
CA ASP A 202 -41.18 9.13 16.91
C ASP A 202 -41.95 10.44 16.67
N LEU A 203 -41.35 11.37 15.99
CA LEU A 203 -41.99 12.67 15.60
C LEU A 203 -43.18 12.41 14.66
N ASP A 204 -43.05 11.56 13.66
CA ASP A 204 -44.12 11.21 12.72
C ASP A 204 -45.29 10.53 13.45
N ARG A 205 -45.02 9.63 14.41
CA ARG A 205 -46.02 9.01 15.24
C ARG A 205 -46.79 10.01 16.10
N LEU A 206 -46.09 10.95 16.74
CA LEU A 206 -46.74 12.03 17.53
C LEU A 206 -47.56 12.95 16.65
N HIS A 207 -47.12 13.21 15.44
CA HIS A 207 -47.89 14.00 14.45
C HIS A 207 -49.22 13.34 14.11
N GLU A 208 -49.24 12.04 13.84
CA GLU A 208 -50.48 11.31 13.55
C GLU A 208 -51.40 11.25 14.78
N GLN A 209 -50.88 11.04 15.99
CA GLN A 209 -51.66 11.05 17.22
C GLN A 209 -52.33 12.42 17.46
N LEU A 210 -51.58 13.50 17.25
CA LEU A 210 -52.10 14.87 17.32
C LEU A 210 -53.24 15.14 16.34
N LYS A 211 -53.07 14.67 15.08
CA LYS A 211 -54.07 14.79 14.02
C LYS A 211 -55.34 14.01 14.35
N GLN A 212 -55.24 12.79 14.90
CA GLN A 212 -56.39 12.02 15.35
C GLN A 212 -57.17 12.72 16.47
N VAL A 213 -56.48 13.26 17.48
CA VAL A 213 -57.13 14.01 18.58
C VAL A 213 -57.77 15.29 18.08
N GLN A 214 -57.13 15.99 17.14
CA GLN A 214 -57.72 17.18 16.52
C GLN A 214 -59.03 16.86 15.76
N SER A 215 -59.03 15.75 14.98
CA SER A 215 -60.24 15.31 14.28
C SER A 215 -61.36 14.93 15.25
N ALA A 216 -61.04 14.20 16.34
CA ALA A 216 -62.02 13.86 17.37
C ALA A 216 -62.56 15.09 18.10
N LEU A 217 -61.71 16.08 18.35
CA LEU A 217 -62.12 17.37 18.99
C LEU A 217 -63.07 18.14 18.11
N ILE A 218 -62.83 18.21 16.80
CA ILE A 218 -63.71 18.90 15.83
C ILE A 218 -65.06 18.22 15.81
N HIS A 219 -65.11 16.91 15.67
CA HIS A 219 -66.36 16.14 15.64
C HIS A 219 -67.17 16.38 16.92
N LYS A 220 -66.52 16.35 18.11
CA LYS A 220 -67.20 16.55 19.39
C LYS A 220 -67.70 17.99 19.54
N LEU A 221 -67.00 18.99 19.02
CA LEU A 221 -67.47 20.37 19.00
C LEU A 221 -68.70 20.56 18.10
N GLU A 222 -68.80 19.85 17.00
CA GLU A 222 -69.97 19.85 16.12
C GLU A 222 -71.16 19.21 16.80
N GLU A 223 -70.98 18.05 17.43
CA GLU A 223 -72.05 17.41 18.23
C GLU A 223 -72.62 18.35 19.31
N VAL A 224 -71.73 18.98 20.10
CA VAL A 224 -72.17 19.92 21.16
C VAL A 224 -72.92 21.16 20.60
N LYS A 225 -72.53 21.67 19.45
CA LYS A 225 -73.24 22.75 18.76
C LYS A 225 -74.64 22.31 18.28
N LEU A 226 -74.80 21.11 17.75
CA LEU A 226 -76.08 20.57 17.30
C LEU A 226 -77.04 20.37 18.47
N ASP A 227 -76.53 19.84 19.62
CA ASP A 227 -77.32 19.67 20.84
C ASP A 227 -77.80 21.00 21.45
N GLN A 228 -76.94 22.04 21.34
CA GLN A 228 -77.34 23.37 21.82
C GLN A 228 -78.40 24.03 20.92
N ASN A 229 -78.26 23.86 19.62
CA ASN A 229 -79.25 24.41 18.67
C ASN A 229 -80.62 23.71 18.80
N SER A 230 -80.63 22.37 19.03
CA SER A 230 -81.88 21.64 19.24
C SER A 230 -82.60 22.07 20.57
N LYS A 231 -81.85 22.37 21.61
CA LYS A 231 -82.41 22.86 22.91
C LYS A 231 -82.90 24.29 22.85
N ASN A 232 -82.40 25.09 21.94
CA ASN A 232 -82.86 26.50 21.74
C ASN A 232 -84.05 26.62 20.78
N ALA A 233 -84.39 25.53 20.04
CA ALA A 233 -85.49 25.48 19.10
C ALA A 233 -86.78 24.84 19.72
N THR A 234 -86.73 24.39 20.98
CA THR A 234 -87.85 23.93 21.82
C THR A 234 -88.20 24.92 22.85
#